data_d7a5e4aec63100fe74ccce85fd78c661
#
_entry.id   d7a5e4aec63100fe74ccce85fd78c661
#
_cell.length_a   1.000
_cell.length_b   1.000
_cell.length_c   1.000
_cell.angle_alpha   90.00
_cell.angle_beta   90.00
_cell.angle_gamma   90.00
#
_symmetry.space_group_name_H-M   'P 1'
#
loop_
_entity.id
_entity.type
_entity.pdbx_description
1 polymer ?
#
loop_
_entity_poly.entity_id
_entity_poly.type
_entity_poly.pdbx_seq_one_letter_code
_entity_poly.pdbx_strand_id
1 'polypeptide(L)'
;QSLLETLVTWTGSTFSFLPQEGTGEEPATLPSQADPDFSPREAFADDEAYSEAVYPQVQAAVASLTDRPVLPTWYPEGSLLTRVEENPMDDGYSLTLVFSWDHTEFMVSVTVYNSEAEMDIQHYEKNEGNPEPYTIHNISHYIMGNMDRNSAVWRNGPVECSLRGSLTVDQLKQMIDSIYA
;
A
#
# COMPACT_ATOMS: atom_id res chain seq x y z
N GLN A 1 8.36 11.85 24.85
CA GLN A 1 7.68 11.85 23.53
C GLN A 1 8.77 11.80 22.47
N SER A 2 9.12 10.60 22.03
CA SER A 2 10.01 10.40 20.90
C SER A 2 9.16 10.62 19.63
N LEU A 3 9.35 11.75 18.96
CA LEU A 3 8.94 11.93 17.58
C LEU A 3 9.84 11.02 16.74
N LEU A 4 9.36 9.84 16.40
CA LEU A 4 9.95 8.99 15.39
C LEU A 4 9.69 9.69 14.04
N GLU A 5 10.61 10.59 13.67
CA GLU A 5 10.61 11.17 12.33
C GLU A 5 11.02 10.08 11.35
N THR A 6 10.11 9.70 10.48
CA THR A 6 10.44 8.86 9.33
C THR A 6 11.42 9.62 8.46
N LEU A 7 12.66 9.13 8.39
CA LEU A 7 13.67 9.73 7.54
C LEU A 7 13.40 9.38 6.08
N VAL A 8 13.42 10.37 5.22
CA VAL A 8 13.22 10.23 3.78
C VAL A 8 14.37 10.88 3.02
N THR A 9 14.73 10.32 1.89
CA THR A 9 15.66 10.95 0.95
C THR A 9 14.98 11.22 -0.38
N TRP A 10 15.43 12.27 -1.02
CA TRP A 10 14.97 12.66 -2.37
C TRP A 10 16.17 12.91 -3.26
N THR A 11 16.01 12.45 -4.48
CA THR A 11 16.85 12.88 -5.61
C THR A 11 15.97 13.65 -6.58
N GLY A 12 16.52 14.12 -7.70
CA GLY A 12 15.73 14.77 -8.76
C GLY A 12 14.56 13.91 -9.26
N SER A 13 14.72 12.58 -9.32
CA SER A 13 13.78 11.63 -9.92
C SER A 13 13.30 10.52 -8.99
N THR A 14 13.82 10.39 -7.78
CA THR A 14 13.45 9.31 -6.85
C THR A 14 13.15 9.83 -5.45
N PHE A 15 12.27 9.10 -4.76
CA PHE A 15 11.91 9.27 -3.36
C PHE A 15 12.13 7.92 -2.65
N SER A 16 12.71 7.93 -1.46
CA SER A 16 12.93 6.72 -0.68
C SER A 16 12.76 6.99 0.81
N PHE A 17 12.24 6.01 1.52
CA PHE A 17 12.35 5.97 2.97
C PHE A 17 13.72 5.45 3.36
N LEU A 18 14.36 6.05 4.35
CA LEU A 18 15.60 5.53 4.92
C LEU A 18 15.29 4.46 5.96
N PRO A 19 16.15 3.42 6.07
CA PRO A 19 16.06 2.48 7.18
C PRO A 19 16.27 3.24 8.50
N GLN A 20 15.43 2.98 9.48
CA GLN A 20 15.68 3.44 10.84
C GLN A 20 16.70 2.50 11.49
N GLU A 21 17.78 3.03 12.09
CA GLU A 21 18.63 2.24 12.96
C GLU A 21 17.78 1.78 14.17
N GLY A 22 17.62 0.47 14.30
CA GLY A 22 16.65 -0.14 15.19
C GLY A 22 16.81 0.26 16.65
N THR A 23 15.76 0.72 17.24
CA THR A 23 15.53 0.54 18.68
C THR A 23 15.17 -0.94 18.86
N GLY A 24 16.06 -1.69 19.54
CA GLY A 24 16.03 -3.15 19.63
C GLY A 24 14.75 -3.73 20.28
N GLU A 25 13.65 -3.69 19.57
CA GLU A 25 12.52 -4.57 19.81
C GLU A 25 12.80 -5.89 19.11
N GLU A 26 12.66 -7.00 19.84
CA GLU A 26 12.75 -8.33 19.26
C GLU A 26 11.77 -8.44 18.09
N PRO A 27 12.20 -9.01 16.95
CA PRO A 27 11.33 -9.19 15.81
C PRO A 27 10.09 -10.00 16.24
N ALA A 28 8.92 -9.40 16.10
CA ALA A 28 7.67 -10.12 16.22
C ALA A 28 7.62 -11.10 15.05
N THR A 29 7.86 -12.38 15.32
CA THR A 29 7.68 -13.42 14.32
C THR A 29 6.21 -13.39 13.93
N LEU A 30 5.90 -12.98 12.70
CA LEU A 30 4.57 -13.17 12.16
C LEU A 30 4.25 -14.66 12.30
N PRO A 31 3.07 -15.03 12.83
CA PRO A 31 2.69 -16.42 12.89
C PRO A 31 2.85 -17.00 11.49
N SER A 32 3.42 -18.22 11.40
CA SER A 32 3.50 -18.97 10.14
C SER A 32 2.08 -19.09 9.59
N GLN A 33 1.71 -18.15 8.75
CA GLN A 33 0.40 -18.11 8.11
C GLN A 33 0.49 -19.03 6.90
N ALA A 34 -0.50 -19.92 6.79
CA ALA A 34 -0.81 -20.51 5.49
C ALA A 34 -1.05 -19.34 4.53
N ASP A 35 -0.35 -19.34 3.38
CA ASP A 35 -0.54 -18.36 2.33
C ASP A 35 -2.04 -18.19 2.10
N PRO A 36 -2.57 -16.96 2.09
CA PRO A 36 -3.97 -16.75 1.81
C PRO A 36 -4.26 -17.29 0.40
N ASP A 37 -5.14 -18.28 0.31
CA ASP A 37 -5.54 -18.89 -0.96
C ASP A 37 -6.71 -18.06 -1.53
N PHE A 38 -6.36 -17.06 -2.35
CA PHE A 38 -7.38 -16.28 -3.05
C PHE A 38 -7.98 -17.09 -4.20
N SER A 39 -9.30 -17.02 -4.32
CA SER A 39 -9.99 -17.68 -5.43
C SER A 39 -9.46 -17.18 -6.77
N PRO A 40 -9.02 -18.07 -7.68
CA PRO A 40 -8.40 -17.69 -8.94
C PRO A 40 -9.40 -16.96 -9.85
N ARG A 41 -8.91 -16.00 -10.65
CA ARG A 41 -9.77 -15.18 -11.54
C ARG A 41 -10.62 -16.02 -12.48
N GLU A 42 -10.09 -17.13 -12.96
CA GLU A 42 -10.73 -18.06 -13.93
C GLU A 42 -11.95 -18.77 -13.34
N ALA A 43 -12.13 -18.76 -12.02
CA ALA A 43 -13.31 -19.31 -11.36
C ALA A 43 -14.57 -18.44 -11.50
N PHE A 44 -14.43 -17.21 -12.04
CA PHE A 44 -15.51 -16.22 -12.10
C PHE A 44 -15.85 -15.85 -13.55
N ALA A 45 -17.12 -15.54 -13.78
CA ALA A 45 -17.63 -15.20 -15.11
C ALA A 45 -17.10 -13.85 -15.63
N ASP A 46 -16.97 -12.87 -14.73
CA ASP A 46 -16.55 -11.50 -15.04
C ASP A 46 -15.82 -10.85 -13.86
N ASP A 47 -15.35 -9.61 -14.06
CA ASP A 47 -14.59 -8.86 -13.04
C ASP A 47 -15.48 -8.42 -11.87
N GLU A 48 -16.75 -8.18 -12.09
CA GLU A 48 -17.68 -7.80 -11.03
C GLU A 48 -17.86 -8.96 -10.03
N ALA A 49 -18.14 -10.16 -10.53
CA ALA A 49 -18.25 -11.37 -9.70
C ALA A 49 -16.95 -11.69 -8.96
N TYR A 50 -15.80 -11.52 -9.63
CA TYR A 50 -14.49 -11.68 -9.00
C TYR A 50 -14.27 -10.64 -7.89
N SER A 51 -14.52 -9.37 -8.18
CA SER A 51 -14.33 -8.27 -7.24
C SER A 51 -15.19 -8.45 -5.98
N GLU A 52 -16.48 -8.78 -6.15
CA GLU A 52 -17.40 -9.00 -5.03
C GLU A 52 -16.99 -10.17 -4.14
N ALA A 53 -16.50 -11.26 -4.74
CA ALA A 53 -16.12 -12.47 -4.00
C ALA A 53 -14.74 -12.37 -3.35
N VAL A 54 -13.76 -11.78 -4.04
CA VAL A 54 -12.34 -11.81 -3.63
C VAL A 54 -11.98 -10.64 -2.73
N TYR A 55 -12.57 -9.46 -2.91
CA TYR A 55 -12.23 -8.31 -2.08
C TYR A 55 -12.44 -8.54 -0.57
N PRO A 56 -13.53 -9.17 -0.10
CA PRO A 56 -13.65 -9.55 1.31
C PRO A 56 -12.56 -10.53 1.79
N GLN A 57 -12.09 -11.43 0.92
CA GLN A 57 -10.98 -12.34 1.24
C GLN A 57 -9.68 -11.53 1.46
N VAL A 58 -9.42 -10.54 0.60
CA VAL A 58 -8.28 -9.61 0.75
C VAL A 58 -8.37 -8.84 2.05
N GLN A 59 -9.53 -8.29 2.39
CA GLN A 59 -9.71 -7.56 3.65
C GLN A 59 -9.42 -8.45 4.86
N ALA A 60 -9.89 -9.70 4.84
CA ALA A 60 -9.62 -10.66 5.92
C ALA A 60 -8.13 -11.04 6.00
N ALA A 61 -7.47 -11.24 4.85
CA ALA A 61 -6.04 -11.53 4.78
C ALA A 61 -5.20 -10.37 5.35
N VAL A 62 -5.47 -9.14 4.93
CA VAL A 62 -4.77 -7.95 5.45
C VAL A 62 -5.00 -7.78 6.95
N ALA A 63 -6.23 -7.98 7.44
CA ALA A 63 -6.54 -7.90 8.86
C ALA A 63 -5.82 -8.98 9.69
N SER A 64 -5.44 -10.10 9.09
CA SER A 64 -4.63 -11.12 9.75
C SER A 64 -3.13 -10.78 9.80
N LEU A 65 -2.66 -9.93 8.89
CA LEU A 65 -1.25 -9.51 8.79
C LEU A 65 -0.94 -8.31 9.68
N THR A 66 -1.90 -7.40 9.85
CA THR A 66 -1.72 -6.17 10.63
C THR A 66 -3.05 -5.69 11.22
N ASP A 67 -2.99 -5.12 12.42
CA ASP A 67 -4.12 -4.44 13.08
C ASP A 67 -4.25 -2.97 12.66
N ARG A 68 -3.31 -2.48 11.82
CA ARG A 68 -3.29 -1.10 11.36
C ARG A 68 -4.26 -0.91 10.19
N PRO A 69 -4.99 0.22 10.13
CA PRO A 69 -5.80 0.54 8.98
C PRO A 69 -4.88 0.86 7.79
N VAL A 70 -5.04 0.15 6.67
CA VAL A 70 -4.16 0.28 5.50
C VAL A 70 -4.90 0.22 4.16
N LEU A 71 -6.11 -0.36 4.13
CA LEU A 71 -6.90 -0.44 2.91
C LEU A 71 -7.93 0.69 2.85
N PRO A 72 -8.06 1.37 1.70
CA PRO A 72 -9.16 2.28 1.48
C PRO A 72 -10.53 1.58 1.65
N THR A 73 -11.50 2.30 2.16
CA THR A 73 -12.90 1.88 2.19
C THR A 73 -13.73 2.56 1.10
N TRP A 74 -13.16 3.55 0.44
CA TRP A 74 -13.73 4.22 -0.72
C TRP A 74 -12.78 4.10 -1.92
N TYR A 75 -13.34 3.83 -3.07
CA TYR A 75 -12.67 3.78 -4.39
C TYR A 75 -13.49 4.59 -5.39
N PRO A 76 -12.87 5.10 -6.48
CA PRO A 76 -13.62 5.74 -7.57
C PRO A 76 -14.75 4.85 -8.07
N GLU A 77 -15.91 5.45 -8.35
CA GLU A 77 -17.10 4.72 -8.81
C GLU A 77 -16.79 3.90 -10.08
N GLY A 78 -17.22 2.64 -10.09
CA GLY A 78 -16.96 1.71 -11.18
C GLY A 78 -15.59 1.00 -11.09
N SER A 79 -14.83 1.19 -10.00
CA SER A 79 -13.61 0.41 -9.77
C SER A 79 -13.93 -1.06 -9.47
N LEU A 80 -13.25 -1.97 -10.18
CA LEU A 80 -13.40 -3.42 -9.97
C LEU A 80 -12.02 -4.04 -9.71
N LEU A 81 -11.91 -4.83 -8.65
CA LEU A 81 -10.72 -5.64 -8.40
C LEU A 81 -10.61 -6.72 -9.49
N THR A 82 -9.52 -6.73 -10.24
CA THR A 82 -9.30 -7.66 -11.35
C THR A 82 -8.23 -8.70 -11.07
N ARG A 83 -7.31 -8.39 -10.16
CA ARG A 83 -6.18 -9.26 -9.84
C ARG A 83 -5.64 -8.98 -8.44
N VAL A 84 -5.22 -10.03 -7.76
CA VAL A 84 -4.45 -9.98 -6.53
C VAL A 84 -3.11 -10.65 -6.79
N GLU A 85 -2.03 -9.96 -6.48
CA GLU A 85 -0.65 -10.46 -6.57
C GLU A 85 -0.09 -10.59 -5.17
N GLU A 86 0.39 -11.79 -4.85
CA GLU A 86 1.00 -12.11 -3.58
C GLU A 86 2.50 -12.27 -3.75
N ASN A 87 3.25 -11.75 -2.80
CA ASN A 87 4.69 -11.91 -2.77
C ASN A 87 5.16 -12.17 -1.33
N PRO A 88 5.22 -13.45 -0.92
CA PRO A 88 5.85 -13.83 0.34
C PRO A 88 7.35 -13.53 0.28
N MET A 89 7.90 -12.96 1.35
CA MET A 89 9.30 -12.57 1.49
C MET A 89 9.86 -13.17 2.78
N ASP A 90 11.18 -13.31 2.86
CA ASP A 90 11.85 -13.82 4.09
C ASP A 90 11.62 -12.87 5.29
N ASP A 91 11.47 -11.58 5.02
CA ASP A 91 11.33 -10.48 5.99
C ASP A 91 9.90 -9.92 6.09
N GLY A 92 8.93 -10.52 5.39
CA GLY A 92 7.56 -10.03 5.41
C GLY A 92 6.66 -10.63 4.34
N TYR A 93 5.58 -9.90 4.04
CA TYR A 93 4.58 -10.31 3.06
C TYR A 93 4.03 -9.10 2.31
N SER A 94 3.93 -9.18 1.00
CA SER A 94 3.39 -8.10 0.17
C SER A 94 2.17 -8.56 -0.63
N LEU A 95 1.16 -7.70 -0.66
CA LEU A 95 -0.03 -7.82 -1.50
C LEU A 95 -0.12 -6.63 -2.44
N THR A 96 -0.40 -6.90 -3.71
CA THR A 96 -0.76 -5.87 -4.68
C THR A 96 -2.12 -6.17 -5.26
N LEU A 97 -3.04 -5.23 -5.08
CA LEU A 97 -4.40 -5.26 -5.63
C LEU A 97 -4.43 -4.44 -6.90
N VAL A 98 -4.86 -5.03 -7.99
CA VAL A 98 -5.02 -4.34 -9.27
C VAL A 98 -6.50 -4.12 -9.53
N PHE A 99 -6.86 -2.87 -9.73
CA PHE A 99 -8.22 -2.44 -10.05
C PHE A 99 -8.30 -1.92 -11.47
N SER A 100 -9.32 -2.31 -12.20
CA SER A 100 -9.74 -1.64 -13.42
C SER A 100 -10.65 -0.45 -13.10
N TRP A 101 -10.46 0.67 -13.78
CA TRP A 101 -11.28 1.86 -13.66
C TRP A 101 -11.11 2.75 -14.89
N ASP A 102 -12.22 3.17 -15.49
CA ASP A 102 -12.24 4.11 -16.63
C ASP A 102 -11.23 3.76 -17.74
N HIS A 103 -11.25 2.50 -18.20
CA HIS A 103 -10.33 1.95 -19.22
C HIS A 103 -8.84 2.00 -18.85
N THR A 104 -8.50 2.24 -17.59
CA THR A 104 -7.15 2.21 -17.04
C THR A 104 -7.06 1.25 -15.86
N GLU A 105 -5.88 1.16 -15.26
CA GLU A 105 -5.65 0.41 -14.04
C GLU A 105 -5.01 1.30 -12.98
N PHE A 106 -5.35 1.02 -11.73
CA PHE A 106 -4.60 1.50 -10.58
C PHE A 106 -4.31 0.36 -9.61
N MET A 107 -3.32 0.55 -8.76
CA MET A 107 -2.85 -0.47 -7.83
C MET A 107 -2.85 0.06 -6.40
N VAL A 108 -3.19 -0.84 -5.48
CA VAL A 108 -3.05 -0.67 -4.04
C VAL A 108 -2.08 -1.73 -3.55
N SER A 109 -0.95 -1.32 -2.99
CA SER A 109 0.04 -2.26 -2.47
C SER A 109 0.18 -2.10 -0.96
N VAL A 110 0.24 -3.23 -0.26
CA VAL A 110 0.47 -3.31 1.18
C VAL A 110 1.60 -4.30 1.41
N THR A 111 2.66 -3.85 2.05
CA THR A 111 3.78 -4.70 2.46
C THR A 111 3.90 -4.66 3.97
N VAL A 112 3.81 -5.81 4.62
CA VAL A 112 3.97 -5.96 6.07
C VAL A 112 5.30 -6.65 6.32
N TYR A 113 6.21 -5.97 7.01
CA TYR A 113 7.50 -6.51 7.40
C TYR A 113 7.41 -7.15 8.79
N ASN A 114 8.29 -8.11 9.07
CA ASN A 114 8.36 -8.75 10.38
C ASN A 114 8.75 -7.73 11.48
N SER A 115 9.55 -6.72 11.12
CA SER A 115 9.90 -5.60 11.99
C SER A 115 10.22 -4.35 11.17
N GLU A 116 10.20 -3.17 11.80
CA GLU A 116 10.62 -1.92 11.15
C GLU A 116 12.11 -1.95 10.74
N ALA A 117 12.95 -2.70 11.44
CA ALA A 117 14.36 -2.84 11.13
C ALA A 117 14.65 -3.66 9.86
N GLU A 118 13.70 -4.49 9.44
CA GLU A 118 13.80 -5.32 8.24
C GLU A 118 13.23 -4.63 6.98
N MET A 119 12.71 -3.41 7.13
CA MET A 119 12.14 -2.68 5.99
C MET A 119 13.22 -2.28 4.99
N ASP A 120 13.10 -2.78 3.78
CA ASP A 120 13.97 -2.42 2.67
C ASP A 120 13.80 -0.96 2.25
N ILE A 121 14.86 -0.43 1.62
CA ILE A 121 14.79 0.88 0.95
C ILE A 121 14.03 0.70 -0.35
N GLN A 122 12.82 1.25 -0.40
CA GLN A 122 12.04 1.32 -1.63
C GLN A 122 12.31 2.64 -2.35
N HIS A 123 12.50 2.58 -3.66
CA HIS A 123 12.69 3.73 -4.53
C HIS A 123 11.42 3.97 -5.35
N TYR A 124 10.86 5.18 -5.23
CA TYR A 124 9.67 5.58 -5.98
C TYR A 124 10.04 6.63 -7.03
N GLU A 125 9.66 6.39 -8.27
CA GLU A 125 9.84 7.36 -9.34
C GLU A 125 8.89 8.54 -9.19
N LYS A 126 9.39 9.73 -9.43
CA LYS A 126 8.63 10.97 -9.38
C LYS A 126 9.13 11.98 -10.41
N ASN A 127 8.28 12.95 -10.77
CA ASN A 127 8.69 14.13 -11.51
C ASN A 127 9.63 15.01 -10.66
N GLU A 128 10.29 15.98 -11.27
CA GLU A 128 11.11 16.97 -10.55
C GLU A 128 10.29 17.67 -9.46
N GLY A 129 10.91 17.93 -8.34
CA GLY A 129 10.29 18.53 -7.15
C GLY A 129 10.17 17.57 -5.98
N ASN A 130 9.80 18.09 -4.82
CA ASN A 130 9.60 17.29 -3.62
C ASN A 130 8.16 16.78 -3.57
N PRO A 131 7.94 15.51 -3.14
CA PRO A 131 6.60 15.02 -2.87
C PRO A 131 5.91 15.88 -1.82
N GLU A 132 4.64 16.16 -2.03
CA GLU A 132 3.83 16.93 -1.07
C GLU A 132 3.35 15.98 0.05
N PRO A 133 3.66 16.24 1.33
CA PRO A 133 3.17 15.44 2.43
C PRO A 133 1.69 15.74 2.68
N TYR A 134 0.88 14.70 2.74
CA TYR A 134 -0.51 14.75 3.18
C TYR A 134 -0.64 13.97 4.50
N THR A 135 -0.81 14.67 5.61
CA THR A 135 -0.71 14.06 6.95
C THR A 135 -2.08 13.86 7.58
N ILE A 136 -2.39 12.62 7.97
CA ILE A 136 -3.59 12.23 8.72
C ILE A 136 -3.15 11.34 9.90
N HIS A 137 -3.68 11.58 11.08
CA HIS A 137 -3.37 10.83 12.30
C HIS A 137 -1.85 10.69 12.57
N ASN A 138 -1.07 11.73 12.28
CA ASN A 138 0.39 11.76 12.36
C ASN A 138 1.12 10.82 11.38
N ILE A 139 0.43 10.30 10.37
CA ILE A 139 1.02 9.53 9.29
C ILE A 139 1.12 10.43 8.06
N SER A 140 2.34 10.59 7.55
CA SER A 140 2.61 11.38 6.35
C SER A 140 2.50 10.50 5.10
N HIS A 141 1.60 10.87 4.21
CA HIS A 141 1.41 10.26 2.90
C HIS A 141 2.08 11.16 1.86
N TYR A 142 3.07 10.63 1.16
CA TYR A 142 3.83 11.40 0.18
C TYR A 142 3.20 11.22 -1.20
N ILE A 143 2.58 12.29 -1.70
CA ILE A 143 1.92 12.31 -3.01
C ILE A 143 2.92 12.82 -4.04
N MET A 144 3.10 12.07 -5.12
CA MET A 144 4.03 12.39 -6.20
C MET A 144 3.45 12.03 -7.55
N GLY A 145 3.84 12.75 -8.59
CA GLY A 145 3.50 12.46 -9.97
C GLY A 145 4.69 11.91 -10.76
N ASN A 146 4.41 11.06 -11.72
CA ASN A 146 5.35 10.61 -12.72
C ASN A 146 4.62 10.46 -14.06
N MET A 147 4.92 11.35 -15.03
CA MET A 147 4.22 11.45 -16.31
C MET A 147 2.69 11.63 -16.10
N ASP A 148 1.88 10.67 -16.60
CA ASP A 148 0.42 10.69 -16.50
C ASP A 148 -0.12 9.89 -15.30
N ARG A 149 0.75 9.54 -14.35
CA ARG A 149 0.39 8.73 -13.18
C ARG A 149 0.73 9.46 -11.90
N ASN A 150 -0.15 9.36 -10.92
CA ASN A 150 0.10 9.82 -9.57
C ASN A 150 0.27 8.62 -8.63
N SER A 151 1.04 8.84 -7.58
CA SER A 151 1.27 7.85 -6.53
C SER A 151 1.16 8.52 -5.17
N ALA A 152 0.71 7.75 -4.19
CA ALA A 152 0.85 8.09 -2.78
C ALA A 152 1.56 6.93 -2.09
N VAL A 153 2.55 7.22 -1.25
CA VAL A 153 3.29 6.21 -0.49
C VAL A 153 3.39 6.66 0.96
N TRP A 154 3.29 5.71 1.88
CA TRP A 154 3.41 5.98 3.31
C TRP A 154 3.88 4.75 4.08
N ARG A 155 4.35 5.00 5.30
CA ARG A 155 4.67 3.96 6.28
C ARG A 155 3.88 4.18 7.57
N ASN A 156 3.43 3.08 8.14
CA ASN A 156 2.75 3.05 9.43
C ASN A 156 3.30 1.88 10.25
N GLY A 157 4.35 2.14 11.06
CA GLY A 157 5.13 1.09 11.70
C GLY A 157 5.78 0.18 10.67
N PRO A 158 5.71 -1.15 10.82
CA PRO A 158 6.32 -2.10 9.89
C PRO A 158 5.53 -2.29 8.61
N VAL A 159 4.54 -1.44 8.33
CA VAL A 159 3.72 -1.52 7.13
C VAL A 159 4.08 -0.40 6.16
N GLU A 160 4.36 -0.76 4.92
CA GLU A 160 4.52 0.16 3.81
C GLU A 160 3.37 0.01 2.83
N CYS A 161 2.76 1.13 2.45
CA CYS A 161 1.62 1.15 1.55
C CYS A 161 1.87 2.09 0.38
N SER A 162 1.26 1.77 -0.76
CA SER A 162 1.22 2.67 -1.90
C SER A 162 -0.10 2.59 -2.67
N LEU A 163 -0.50 3.73 -3.23
CA LEU A 163 -1.54 3.87 -4.25
C LEU A 163 -0.86 4.38 -5.51
N ARG A 164 -1.13 3.79 -6.67
CA ARG A 164 -0.47 4.16 -7.93
C ARG A 164 -1.40 3.96 -9.12
N GLY A 165 -1.50 4.95 -9.98
CA GLY A 165 -2.27 4.83 -11.23
C GLY A 165 -2.63 6.16 -11.86
N SER A 166 -3.51 6.12 -12.86
CA SER A 166 -4.06 7.30 -13.53
C SER A 166 -5.16 7.96 -12.68
N LEU A 167 -4.89 8.15 -11.39
CA LEU A 167 -5.76 8.80 -10.42
C LEU A 167 -5.38 10.27 -10.25
N THR A 168 -6.35 11.12 -10.00
CA THR A 168 -6.07 12.50 -9.63
C THR A 168 -5.55 12.58 -8.19
N VAL A 169 -4.87 13.69 -7.85
CA VAL A 169 -4.44 13.95 -6.47
C VAL A 169 -5.61 13.95 -5.50
N ASP A 170 -6.76 14.51 -5.91
CA ASP A 170 -7.95 14.54 -5.06
C ASP A 170 -8.53 13.14 -4.83
N GLN A 171 -8.51 12.27 -5.83
CA GLN A 171 -8.92 10.86 -5.67
C GLN A 171 -7.98 10.11 -4.74
N LEU A 172 -6.65 10.31 -4.86
CA LEU A 172 -5.69 9.74 -3.92
C LEU A 172 -5.95 10.20 -2.49
N LYS A 173 -6.18 11.49 -2.26
CA LYS A 173 -6.51 12.05 -0.94
C LYS A 173 -7.81 11.46 -0.40
N GLN A 174 -8.84 11.33 -1.22
CA GLN A 174 -10.12 10.74 -0.81
C GLN A 174 -9.99 9.25 -0.45
N MET A 175 -9.19 8.49 -1.20
CA MET A 175 -8.87 7.10 -0.85
C MET A 175 -8.11 7.03 0.49
N ILE A 176 -7.11 7.88 0.69
CA ILE A 176 -6.35 7.96 1.94
C ILE A 176 -7.25 8.31 3.12
N ASP A 177 -8.12 9.33 2.98
CA ASP A 177 -9.08 9.73 4.02
C ASP A 177 -9.97 8.54 4.43
N SER A 178 -10.39 7.74 3.47
CA SER A 178 -11.26 6.59 3.70
C SER A 178 -10.62 5.44 4.48
N ILE A 179 -9.28 5.40 4.54
CA ILE A 179 -8.55 4.41 5.36
C ILE A 179 -8.81 4.65 6.85
N TYR A 180 -8.97 5.92 7.23
CA TYR A 180 -9.04 6.37 8.63
C TYR A 180 -10.45 6.82 9.06
N ALA A 181 -11.44 6.66 8.21
CA ALA A 181 -12.83 7.07 8.45
C ALA A 181 -13.58 6.13 9.41
#